data_b053af87a6ec1fdbf01f5acd498fab4d
#
_entry.id   b053af87a6ec1fdbf01f5acd498fab4d
#
_cell.length_a   1.000
_cell.length_b   1.000
_cell.length_c   1.000
_cell.angle_alpha   90.00
_cell.angle_beta   90.00
_cell.angle_gamma   90.00
#
_symmetry.space_group_name_H-M   'P 1'
#
loop_
_entity.id
_entity.type
_entity.pdbx_description
1 polymer ?
#
loop_
_entity_poly.entity_id
_entity_poly.type
_entity_poly.pdbx_seq_one_letter_code
_entity_poly.pdbx_strand_id
1 'polypeptide(L)'
;MRFSRPIELPPEPVSHTRGMLLEYAAPFYDWLCTMIGFGRAFRETTLSYAHLQPGEQVLDVGCGTGVLTRLAAEVVGPAGRVIGIDPGPKMIGIARKNTALEKSGAEFKLATIENLPFDDNCFDCVLSSFMIHHLPPDIKLKGLTEVYRVLKPGGRLLAVDIGHPSNPLWWVLIWPLSFWSFTKDQVTGRLIDYFQPAGYKVDIVGHWMGLLSFWLAYKPKINTGGQN
;
A
#
# COMPACT_ATOMS: atom_id res chain seq x y z
N MET A 1 -30.62 5.38 3.29
CA MET A 1 -29.23 5.78 3.58
C MET A 1 -28.72 4.94 4.76
N ARG A 2 -27.87 3.95 4.50
CA ARG A 2 -27.19 3.23 5.59
C ARG A 2 -25.93 4.06 5.93
N PHE A 3 -25.96 4.73 7.07
CA PHE A 3 -24.74 5.28 7.65
C PHE A 3 -23.78 4.11 7.96
N SER A 4 -22.64 4.05 7.28
CA SER A 4 -21.56 3.15 7.65
C SER A 4 -21.14 3.49 9.09
N ARG A 5 -21.10 2.47 9.97
CA ARG A 5 -20.61 2.66 11.34
C ARG A 5 -19.21 3.26 11.30
N PRO A 6 -18.87 4.18 12.23
CA PRO A 6 -17.48 4.63 12.37
C PRO A 6 -16.59 3.42 12.60
N ILE A 7 -15.47 3.37 11.89
CA ILE A 7 -14.43 2.34 12.14
C ILE A 7 -13.83 2.67 13.50
N GLU A 8 -14.20 1.90 14.55
CA GLU A 8 -13.56 2.04 15.86
C GLU A 8 -12.12 1.54 15.76
N LEU A 9 -11.18 2.37 16.20
CA LEU A 9 -9.77 2.05 16.22
C LEU A 9 -9.45 1.35 17.55
N PRO A 10 -9.09 0.05 17.55
CA PRO A 10 -8.64 -0.62 18.77
C PRO A 10 -7.34 0.00 19.32
N PRO A 11 -7.00 -0.19 20.62
CA PRO A 11 -5.76 0.30 21.19
C PRO A 11 -4.55 -0.23 20.42
N GLU A 12 -3.49 0.59 20.27
CA GLU A 12 -2.29 0.25 19.51
C GLU A 12 -1.53 -0.92 20.16
N PRO A 13 -1.54 -2.13 19.58
CA PRO A 13 -0.63 -3.18 20.06
C PRO A 13 0.79 -2.88 19.54
N VAL A 14 1.79 -3.28 20.32
CA VAL A 14 3.18 -3.28 19.82
C VAL A 14 3.25 -4.29 18.67
N SER A 15 3.37 -3.83 17.44
CA SER A 15 3.36 -4.68 16.26
C SER A 15 4.76 -5.24 16.01
N HIS A 16 4.94 -6.53 16.23
CA HIS A 16 6.14 -7.25 15.80
C HIS A 16 5.91 -7.80 14.38
N THR A 17 6.57 -7.21 13.38
CA THR A 17 6.62 -7.77 12.03
C THR A 17 7.94 -8.50 11.79
N ARG A 18 7.94 -9.49 10.91
CA ARG A 18 9.14 -10.12 10.36
C ARG A 18 9.65 -9.39 9.10
N GLY A 19 8.94 -8.35 8.67
CA GLY A 19 9.36 -7.46 7.60
C GLY A 19 10.52 -6.55 8.01
N MET A 20 11.23 -6.00 7.02
CA MET A 20 12.33 -5.08 7.25
C MET A 20 11.81 -3.69 7.66
N LEU A 21 12.34 -3.14 8.76
CA LEU A 21 12.01 -1.79 9.24
C LEU A 21 13.08 -0.79 8.81
N LEU A 22 12.69 0.32 8.19
CA LEU A 22 13.58 1.38 7.72
C LEU A 22 13.64 2.58 8.68
N GLU A 23 13.49 2.37 9.97
CA GLU A 23 13.42 3.44 10.98
C GLU A 23 14.63 4.38 11.04
N TYR A 24 15.83 3.88 10.70
CA TYR A 24 17.06 4.69 10.72
C TYR A 24 17.11 5.73 9.60
N ALA A 25 16.44 5.47 8.49
CA ALA A 25 16.37 6.38 7.34
C ALA A 25 15.26 7.44 7.46
N ALA A 26 14.34 7.28 8.41
CA ALA A 26 13.11 8.05 8.51
C ALA A 26 13.27 9.59 8.39
N PRO A 27 14.27 10.26 9.02
CA PRO A 27 14.41 11.72 8.94
C PRO A 27 14.78 12.24 7.56
N PHE A 28 15.46 11.43 6.74
CA PHE A 28 15.98 11.80 5.41
C PHE A 28 15.26 11.05 4.28
N TYR A 29 14.34 10.17 4.60
CA TYR A 29 13.70 9.26 3.67
C TYR A 29 12.98 9.99 2.52
N ASP A 30 12.16 10.97 2.83
CA ASP A 30 11.40 11.73 1.82
C ASP A 30 12.32 12.54 0.90
N TRP A 31 13.38 13.14 1.46
CA TRP A 31 14.37 13.87 0.68
C TRP A 31 15.11 12.92 -0.29
N LEU A 32 15.57 11.77 0.21
CA LEU A 32 16.24 10.76 -0.61
C LEU A 32 15.32 10.25 -1.73
N CYS A 33 14.10 9.87 -1.40
CA CYS A 33 13.10 9.43 -2.38
C CYS A 33 12.88 10.49 -3.47
N THR A 34 12.81 11.78 -3.10
CA THR A 34 12.63 12.87 -4.05
C THR A 34 13.83 12.99 -4.99
N MET A 35 15.06 12.88 -4.47
CA MET A 35 16.29 12.97 -5.26
C MET A 35 16.45 11.84 -6.28
N ILE A 36 15.94 10.65 -5.99
CA ILE A 36 16.00 9.48 -6.89
C ILE A 36 14.76 9.31 -7.78
N GLY A 37 13.90 10.34 -7.87
CA GLY A 37 12.76 10.36 -8.79
C GLY A 37 11.44 9.84 -8.20
N PHE A 38 11.36 9.60 -6.89
CA PHE A 38 10.13 9.15 -6.20
C PHE A 38 9.47 10.27 -5.38
N GLY A 39 9.60 11.50 -5.90
CA GLY A 39 9.00 12.70 -5.33
C GLY A 39 7.51 12.83 -5.65
N ARG A 40 7.02 14.08 -5.71
CA ARG A 40 5.61 14.41 -5.87
C ARG A 40 4.99 13.81 -7.14
N ALA A 41 5.65 13.95 -8.30
CA ALA A 41 5.14 13.44 -9.58
C ALA A 41 4.91 11.92 -9.57
N PHE A 42 5.81 11.15 -8.96
CA PHE A 42 5.64 9.72 -8.76
C PHE A 42 4.40 9.40 -7.91
N ARG A 43 4.18 10.13 -6.81
CA ARG A 43 3.05 9.91 -5.90
C ARG A 43 1.72 10.30 -6.55
N GLU A 44 1.68 11.39 -7.30
CA GLU A 44 0.50 11.80 -8.09
C GLU A 44 0.18 10.76 -9.17
N THR A 45 1.19 10.22 -9.86
CA THR A 45 1.01 9.10 -10.81
C THR A 45 0.50 7.86 -10.09
N THR A 46 1.02 7.52 -8.92
CA THR A 46 0.51 6.40 -8.11
C THR A 46 -0.98 6.58 -7.81
N LEU A 47 -1.39 7.76 -7.34
CA LEU A 47 -2.80 8.03 -7.05
C LEU A 47 -3.68 8.03 -8.30
N SER A 48 -3.16 8.45 -9.48
CA SER A 48 -3.92 8.40 -10.73
C SER A 48 -4.30 6.96 -11.11
N TYR A 49 -3.40 5.99 -10.92
CA TYR A 49 -3.69 4.58 -11.13
C TYR A 49 -4.61 3.97 -10.05
N ALA A 50 -4.66 4.57 -8.86
CA ALA A 50 -5.59 4.12 -7.82
C ALA A 50 -7.04 4.49 -8.12
N HIS A 51 -7.30 5.45 -9.02
CA HIS A 51 -8.62 5.93 -9.41
C HIS A 51 -9.48 6.31 -8.19
N LEU A 52 -8.88 6.98 -7.19
CA LEU A 52 -9.58 7.38 -5.97
C LEU A 52 -10.75 8.30 -6.29
N GLN A 53 -11.86 8.10 -5.57
CA GLN A 53 -13.07 8.91 -5.69
C GLN A 53 -13.34 9.68 -4.39
N PRO A 54 -13.94 10.87 -4.47
CA PRO A 54 -14.42 11.58 -3.28
C PRO A 54 -15.34 10.70 -2.42
N GLY A 55 -15.12 10.71 -1.11
CA GLY A 55 -15.92 9.93 -0.16
C GLY A 55 -15.46 8.49 0.08
N GLU A 56 -14.43 8.00 -0.61
CA GLU A 56 -13.92 6.64 -0.39
C GLU A 56 -13.23 6.45 0.97
N GLN A 57 -13.30 5.22 1.47
CA GLN A 57 -12.54 4.73 2.61
C GLN A 57 -11.26 4.09 2.08
N VAL A 58 -10.10 4.66 2.40
CA VAL A 58 -8.80 4.23 1.86
C VAL A 58 -7.86 3.81 2.98
N LEU A 59 -7.14 2.70 2.78
CA LEU A 59 -6.07 2.25 3.64
C LEU A 59 -4.73 2.34 2.88
N ASP A 60 -3.71 2.91 3.49
CA ASP A 60 -2.33 2.94 2.96
C ASP A 60 -1.46 2.04 3.84
N VAL A 61 -1.05 0.87 3.31
CA VAL A 61 -0.26 -0.13 4.05
C VAL A 61 1.24 0.05 3.81
N GLY A 62 2.00 0.20 4.90
CA GLY A 62 3.40 0.60 4.85
C GLY A 62 3.55 2.07 4.48
N CYS A 63 2.75 2.93 5.09
CA CYS A 63 2.62 4.35 4.74
C CYS A 63 3.90 5.18 5.00
N GLY A 64 4.87 4.65 5.77
CA GLY A 64 6.10 5.34 6.13
C GLY A 64 5.83 6.69 6.78
N THR A 65 6.40 7.75 6.23
CA THR A 65 6.22 9.15 6.68
C THR A 65 4.87 9.77 6.28
N GLY A 66 3.99 8.99 5.62
CA GLY A 66 2.61 9.34 5.33
C GLY A 66 2.39 10.31 4.17
N VAL A 67 3.37 10.52 3.28
CA VAL A 67 3.21 11.48 2.17
C VAL A 67 2.11 11.04 1.21
N LEU A 68 2.09 9.75 0.81
CA LEU A 68 1.04 9.22 -0.09
C LEU A 68 -0.33 9.26 0.58
N THR A 69 -0.39 8.90 1.86
CA THR A 69 -1.62 8.92 2.68
C THR A 69 -2.24 10.32 2.72
N ARG A 70 -1.43 11.38 2.95
CA ARG A 70 -1.92 12.76 2.99
C ARG A 70 -2.42 13.24 1.62
N LEU A 71 -1.71 12.92 0.54
CA LEU A 71 -2.16 13.23 -0.82
C LEU A 71 -3.46 12.49 -1.17
N ALA A 72 -3.61 11.23 -0.74
CA ALA A 72 -4.86 10.49 -0.90
C ALA A 72 -6.02 11.14 -0.13
N ALA A 73 -5.76 11.68 1.08
CA ALA A 73 -6.76 12.39 1.86
C ALA A 73 -7.25 13.69 1.17
N GLU A 74 -6.38 14.39 0.45
CA GLU A 74 -6.78 15.52 -0.39
C GLU A 74 -7.74 15.09 -1.51
N VAL A 75 -7.48 13.93 -2.14
CA VAL A 75 -8.30 13.43 -3.26
C VAL A 75 -9.68 12.97 -2.78
N VAL A 76 -9.76 12.21 -1.69
CA VAL A 76 -11.05 11.69 -1.20
C VAL A 76 -11.88 12.77 -0.49
N GLY A 77 -11.25 13.83 -0.04
CA GLY A 77 -11.89 14.98 0.59
C GLY A 77 -12.56 14.66 1.93
N PRO A 78 -13.31 15.63 2.50
CA PRO A 78 -13.84 15.53 3.87
C PRO A 78 -14.95 14.50 4.04
N ALA A 79 -15.55 14.02 2.97
CA ALA A 79 -16.55 12.94 3.01
C ALA A 79 -15.94 11.54 3.03
N GLY A 80 -14.63 11.44 2.66
CA GLY A 80 -13.86 10.19 2.69
C GLY A 80 -13.02 10.07 3.97
N ARG A 81 -12.29 8.97 4.06
CA ARG A 81 -11.35 8.72 5.15
C ARG A 81 -10.13 8.00 4.64
N VAL A 82 -8.94 8.43 5.03
CA VAL A 82 -7.69 7.76 4.68
C VAL A 82 -6.92 7.43 5.95
N ILE A 83 -6.58 6.15 6.11
CA ILE A 83 -5.81 5.65 7.23
C ILE A 83 -4.50 5.09 6.69
N GLY A 84 -3.36 5.57 7.20
CA GLY A 84 -2.06 4.99 6.96
C GLY A 84 -1.65 4.08 8.10
N ILE A 85 -1.09 2.91 7.79
CA ILE A 85 -0.47 2.02 8.78
C ILE A 85 0.99 1.75 8.44
N ASP A 86 1.81 1.66 9.47
CA ASP A 86 3.21 1.26 9.39
C ASP A 86 3.63 0.56 10.69
N PRO A 87 4.48 -0.47 10.66
CA PRO A 87 4.99 -1.11 11.87
C PRO A 87 6.06 -0.28 12.60
N GLY A 88 6.64 0.75 11.96
CA GLY A 88 7.71 1.58 12.51
C GLY A 88 7.18 2.76 13.33
N PRO A 89 7.37 2.78 14.68
CA PRO A 89 6.88 3.88 15.51
C PRO A 89 7.48 5.24 15.14
N LYS A 90 8.74 5.29 14.65
CA LYS A 90 9.35 6.55 14.20
C LYS A 90 8.69 7.06 12.90
N MET A 91 8.35 6.16 11.97
CA MET A 91 7.63 6.52 10.74
C MET A 91 6.26 7.12 11.08
N ILE A 92 5.48 6.44 11.92
CA ILE A 92 4.17 6.93 12.37
C ILE A 92 4.29 8.27 13.12
N GLY A 93 5.32 8.44 13.96
CA GLY A 93 5.58 9.71 14.65
C GLY A 93 5.80 10.88 13.69
N ILE A 94 6.59 10.67 12.62
CA ILE A 94 6.83 11.67 11.56
C ILE A 94 5.54 11.92 10.77
N ALA A 95 4.82 10.87 10.39
CA ALA A 95 3.57 10.98 9.64
C ALA A 95 2.53 11.84 10.40
N ARG A 96 2.32 11.57 11.68
CA ARG A 96 1.42 12.35 12.56
C ARG A 96 1.86 13.82 12.67
N LYS A 97 3.17 14.08 12.85
CA LYS A 97 3.72 15.43 12.92
C LYS A 97 3.45 16.20 11.62
N ASN A 98 3.76 15.61 10.46
CA ASN A 98 3.58 16.24 9.17
C ASN A 98 2.10 16.51 8.88
N THR A 99 1.22 15.57 9.23
CA THR A 99 -0.25 15.74 9.10
C THR A 99 -0.76 16.93 9.90
N ALA A 100 -0.29 17.10 11.13
CA ALA A 100 -0.67 18.25 11.95
C ALA A 100 -0.17 19.58 11.37
N LEU A 101 1.04 19.61 10.80
CA LEU A 101 1.62 20.80 10.15
C LEU A 101 0.86 21.17 8.88
N GLU A 102 0.49 20.20 8.05
CA GLU A 102 -0.22 20.39 6.78
C GLU A 102 -1.74 20.49 6.95
N LYS A 103 -2.26 20.28 8.16
CA LYS A 103 -3.71 20.22 8.48
C LYS A 103 -4.46 19.21 7.61
N SER A 104 -3.82 18.10 7.28
CA SER A 104 -4.43 17.02 6.50
C SER A 104 -5.44 16.23 7.33
N GLY A 105 -6.48 15.68 6.69
CA GLY A 105 -7.43 14.76 7.28
C GLY A 105 -6.96 13.31 7.39
N ALA A 106 -5.70 13.01 7.04
CA ALA A 106 -5.14 11.67 7.11
C ALA A 106 -4.95 11.20 8.56
N GLU A 107 -5.24 9.92 8.82
CA GLU A 107 -5.05 9.27 10.12
C GLU A 107 -3.90 8.27 10.05
N PHE A 108 -3.18 8.05 11.17
CA PHE A 108 -2.05 7.12 11.19
C PHE A 108 -2.07 6.20 12.40
N LYS A 109 -1.76 4.91 12.16
CA LYS A 109 -1.82 3.86 13.16
C LYS A 109 -0.61 2.93 13.08
N LEU A 110 -0.12 2.51 14.24
CA LEU A 110 0.91 1.48 14.33
C LEU A 110 0.26 0.10 14.11
N ALA A 111 0.55 -0.55 12.98
CA ALA A 111 0.03 -1.87 12.64
C ALA A 111 0.89 -2.55 11.59
N THR A 112 0.73 -3.87 11.43
CA THR A 112 1.38 -4.68 10.39
C THR A 112 0.38 -5.15 9.35
N ILE A 113 0.84 -5.39 8.12
CA ILE A 113 -0.03 -5.87 7.03
C ILE A 113 -0.56 -7.29 7.29
N GLU A 114 0.21 -8.12 7.98
CA GLU A 114 -0.16 -9.51 8.29
C GLU A 114 -1.22 -9.67 9.39
N ASN A 115 -1.63 -8.55 10.03
CA ASN A 115 -2.67 -8.53 11.05
C ASN A 115 -3.33 -7.15 11.08
N LEU A 116 -4.24 -6.90 10.14
CA LEU A 116 -4.90 -5.61 10.00
C LEU A 116 -5.99 -5.44 11.06
N PRO A 117 -5.91 -4.40 11.91
CA PRO A 117 -6.86 -4.16 12.99
C PRO A 117 -8.13 -3.45 12.47
N PHE A 118 -8.74 -4.02 11.44
CA PHE A 118 -9.95 -3.50 10.79
C PHE A 118 -10.92 -4.64 10.49
N ASP A 119 -12.20 -4.30 10.42
CA ASP A 119 -13.26 -5.23 10.05
C ASP A 119 -13.17 -5.66 8.58
N ASP A 120 -13.84 -6.75 8.26
CA ASP A 120 -14.00 -7.21 6.88
C ASP A 120 -14.76 -6.18 6.04
N ASN A 121 -14.39 -6.05 4.78
CA ASN A 121 -15.15 -5.27 3.79
C ASN A 121 -15.37 -3.79 4.19
N CYS A 122 -14.39 -3.12 4.77
CA CYS A 122 -14.52 -1.74 5.22
C CYS A 122 -13.84 -0.70 4.31
N PHE A 123 -12.92 -1.09 3.42
CA PHE A 123 -12.21 -0.19 2.53
C PHE A 123 -12.63 -0.34 1.06
N ASP A 124 -12.73 0.79 0.36
CA ASP A 124 -12.98 0.87 -1.07
C ASP A 124 -11.68 0.67 -1.86
N CYS A 125 -10.60 1.22 -1.34
CA CYS A 125 -9.26 1.13 -1.93
C CYS A 125 -8.20 0.86 -0.85
N VAL A 126 -7.21 0.03 -1.20
CA VAL A 126 -5.96 -0.09 -0.44
C VAL A 126 -4.81 0.34 -1.32
N LEU A 127 -3.86 1.09 -0.76
CA LEU A 127 -2.62 1.51 -1.37
C LEU A 127 -1.45 0.75 -0.73
N SER A 128 -0.45 0.39 -1.52
CA SER A 128 0.83 -0.15 -1.06
C SER A 128 1.94 0.39 -1.94
N SER A 129 2.86 1.15 -1.38
CA SER A 129 3.96 1.76 -2.13
C SER A 129 5.31 1.44 -1.49
N PHE A 130 6.19 0.76 -2.23
CA PHE A 130 7.54 0.38 -1.78
C PHE A 130 7.56 -0.42 -0.46
N MET A 131 6.59 -1.28 -0.22
CA MET A 131 6.49 -2.02 1.03
C MET A 131 6.61 -3.54 0.84
N ILE A 132 6.02 -4.10 -0.21
CA ILE A 132 5.91 -5.56 -0.37
C ILE A 132 7.28 -6.22 -0.51
N HIS A 133 8.26 -5.54 -1.10
CA HIS A 133 9.63 -6.07 -1.23
C HIS A 133 10.38 -6.19 0.10
N HIS A 134 9.88 -5.59 1.17
CA HIS A 134 10.44 -5.76 2.52
C HIS A 134 9.87 -6.97 3.27
N LEU A 135 8.91 -7.67 2.69
CA LEU A 135 8.22 -8.79 3.33
C LEU A 135 8.81 -10.15 2.92
N PRO A 136 9.00 -11.10 3.84
CA PRO A 136 9.28 -12.48 3.48
C PRO A 136 8.08 -13.11 2.76
N PRO A 137 8.31 -14.19 1.96
CA PRO A 137 7.28 -14.79 1.10
C PRO A 137 5.98 -15.17 1.81
N ASP A 138 6.08 -15.76 2.99
CA ASP A 138 4.93 -16.16 3.81
C ASP A 138 4.13 -14.96 4.32
N ILE A 139 4.80 -13.85 4.66
CA ILE A 139 4.16 -12.62 5.09
C ILE A 139 3.53 -11.87 3.90
N LYS A 140 4.12 -11.94 2.70
CA LYS A 140 3.50 -11.40 1.47
C LYS A 140 2.11 -12.00 1.25
N LEU A 141 2.01 -13.34 1.25
CA LEU A 141 0.73 -14.00 1.04
C LEU A 141 -0.26 -13.68 2.16
N LYS A 142 0.17 -13.76 3.43
CA LYS A 142 -0.68 -13.46 4.58
C LYS A 142 -1.17 -12.02 4.53
N GLY A 143 -0.29 -11.06 4.25
CA GLY A 143 -0.64 -9.65 4.15
C GLY A 143 -1.62 -9.35 3.02
N LEU A 144 -1.39 -9.92 1.83
CA LEU A 144 -2.33 -9.77 0.71
C LEU A 144 -3.70 -10.40 1.01
N THR A 145 -3.74 -11.51 1.76
CA THR A 145 -5.00 -12.12 2.23
C THR A 145 -5.72 -11.20 3.23
N GLU A 146 -5.00 -10.57 4.16
CA GLU A 146 -5.58 -9.60 5.09
C GLU A 146 -6.10 -8.35 4.35
N VAL A 147 -5.34 -7.83 3.38
CA VAL A 147 -5.81 -6.73 2.52
C VAL A 147 -7.07 -7.13 1.75
N TYR A 148 -7.12 -8.36 1.22
CA TYR A 148 -8.33 -8.87 0.55
C TYR A 148 -9.52 -8.95 1.51
N ARG A 149 -9.30 -9.37 2.75
CA ARG A 149 -10.34 -9.44 3.78
C ARG A 149 -10.98 -8.07 4.05
N VAL A 150 -10.16 -7.04 4.25
CA VAL A 150 -10.64 -5.70 4.59
C VAL A 150 -11.20 -4.92 3.40
N LEU A 151 -10.86 -5.30 2.16
CA LEU A 151 -11.43 -4.71 0.95
C LEU A 151 -12.90 -5.09 0.81
N LYS A 152 -13.74 -4.12 0.45
CA LYS A 152 -15.13 -4.35 0.03
C LYS A 152 -15.20 -5.22 -1.23
N PRO A 153 -16.27 -6.00 -1.47
CA PRO A 153 -16.53 -6.60 -2.78
C PRO A 153 -16.57 -5.52 -3.88
N GLY A 154 -15.75 -5.67 -4.91
CA GLY A 154 -15.53 -4.66 -5.95
C GLY A 154 -14.50 -3.59 -5.59
N GLY A 155 -13.94 -3.63 -4.38
CA GLY A 155 -12.82 -2.79 -3.98
C GLY A 155 -11.50 -3.20 -4.65
N ARG A 156 -10.50 -2.34 -4.54
CA ARG A 156 -9.22 -2.52 -5.25
C ARG A 156 -8.00 -2.27 -4.35
N LEU A 157 -6.92 -2.99 -4.66
CA LEU A 157 -5.58 -2.73 -4.16
C LEU A 157 -4.74 -2.17 -5.31
N LEU A 158 -4.14 -0.99 -5.13
CA LEU A 158 -3.03 -0.53 -5.95
C LEU A 158 -1.72 -0.80 -5.21
N ALA A 159 -0.90 -1.66 -5.79
CA ALA A 159 0.46 -1.89 -5.34
C ALA A 159 1.45 -1.29 -6.33
N VAL A 160 2.44 -0.54 -5.86
CA VAL A 160 3.59 -0.10 -6.65
C VAL A 160 4.87 -0.53 -5.95
N ASP A 161 5.69 -1.28 -6.68
CA ASP A 161 6.92 -1.85 -6.12
C ASP A 161 7.94 -2.15 -7.24
N ILE A 162 9.12 -2.63 -6.87
CA ILE A 162 10.12 -3.12 -7.81
C ILE A 162 9.46 -4.18 -8.69
N GLY A 163 9.48 -3.95 -10.00
CA GLY A 163 8.95 -4.86 -11.00
C GLY A 163 10.07 -5.58 -11.74
N HIS A 164 9.68 -6.40 -12.71
CA HIS A 164 10.64 -6.96 -13.66
C HIS A 164 11.22 -5.83 -14.51
N PRO A 165 12.54 -5.64 -14.54
CA PRO A 165 13.16 -4.55 -15.30
C PRO A 165 12.83 -4.64 -16.78
N SER A 166 12.42 -3.52 -17.37
CA SER A 166 12.09 -3.45 -18.79
C SER A 166 13.32 -3.32 -19.70
N ASN A 167 14.52 -3.10 -19.13
CA ASN A 167 15.73 -2.84 -19.90
C ASN A 167 16.96 -3.52 -19.26
N PRO A 168 17.92 -4.01 -20.08
CA PRO A 168 19.11 -4.73 -19.60
C PRO A 168 19.98 -3.96 -18.61
N LEU A 169 20.03 -2.61 -18.72
CA LEU A 169 20.84 -1.78 -17.82
C LEU A 169 20.32 -1.85 -16.38
N TRP A 170 18.99 -1.81 -16.21
CA TRP A 170 18.38 -1.99 -14.90
C TRP A 170 18.62 -3.38 -14.33
N TRP A 171 18.67 -4.41 -15.20
CA TRP A 171 19.02 -5.77 -14.76
C TRP A 171 20.40 -5.83 -14.12
N VAL A 172 21.41 -5.20 -14.72
CA VAL A 172 22.76 -5.17 -14.15
C VAL A 172 22.78 -4.46 -12.79
N LEU A 173 21.99 -3.37 -12.65
CA LEU A 173 21.97 -2.57 -11.45
C LEU A 173 21.24 -3.26 -10.28
N ILE A 174 20.10 -3.92 -10.55
CA ILE A 174 19.26 -4.53 -9.50
C ILE A 174 19.47 -6.03 -9.31
N TRP A 175 20.24 -6.69 -10.21
CA TRP A 175 20.55 -8.11 -10.11
C TRP A 175 21.10 -8.54 -8.74
N PRO A 176 21.96 -7.76 -8.03
CA PRO A 176 22.39 -8.11 -6.69
C PRO A 176 21.22 -8.26 -5.68
N LEU A 177 20.10 -7.53 -5.88
CA LEU A 177 18.92 -7.63 -5.03
C LEU A 177 18.19 -8.97 -5.19
N SER A 178 18.39 -9.69 -6.30
CA SER A 178 17.82 -11.02 -6.53
C SER A 178 18.38 -12.11 -5.60
N PHE A 179 19.52 -11.84 -4.95
CA PHE A 179 20.09 -12.76 -3.94
C PHE A 179 19.42 -12.63 -2.58
N TRP A 180 18.69 -11.54 -2.32
CA TRP A 180 17.91 -11.38 -1.09
C TRP A 180 16.54 -12.03 -1.25
N SER A 181 16.18 -12.90 -0.32
CA SER A 181 14.92 -13.65 -0.35
C SER A 181 13.69 -12.74 -0.39
N PHE A 182 13.78 -11.52 0.16
CA PHE A 182 12.67 -10.57 0.20
C PHE A 182 12.39 -9.92 -1.16
N THR A 183 13.39 -9.64 -1.98
CA THR A 183 13.27 -8.91 -3.25
C THR A 183 13.30 -9.80 -4.49
N LYS A 184 13.69 -11.07 -4.34
CA LYS A 184 13.83 -12.02 -5.44
C LYS A 184 12.56 -12.14 -6.30
N ASP A 185 11.41 -12.23 -5.68
CA ASP A 185 10.13 -12.43 -6.38
C ASP A 185 9.75 -11.20 -7.22
N GLN A 186 10.04 -10.00 -6.72
CA GLN A 186 9.80 -8.75 -7.46
C GLN A 186 10.71 -8.66 -8.67
N VAL A 187 12.04 -8.82 -8.48
CA VAL A 187 13.04 -8.73 -9.55
C VAL A 187 12.79 -9.77 -10.64
N THR A 188 12.32 -10.96 -10.27
CA THR A 188 11.98 -12.04 -11.22
C THR A 188 10.56 -11.92 -11.81
N GLY A 189 9.79 -10.88 -11.47
CA GLY A 189 8.43 -10.66 -11.95
C GLY A 189 7.37 -11.57 -11.31
N ARG A 190 7.73 -12.32 -10.27
CA ARG A 190 6.86 -13.31 -9.62
C ARG A 190 5.95 -12.73 -8.53
N LEU A 191 5.97 -11.42 -8.31
CA LEU A 191 5.06 -10.81 -7.33
C LEU A 191 3.58 -11.09 -7.66
N ILE A 192 3.25 -11.21 -8.93
CA ILE A 192 1.89 -11.53 -9.39
C ILE A 192 1.40 -12.88 -8.85
N ASP A 193 2.31 -13.83 -8.60
CA ASP A 193 1.99 -15.18 -8.11
C ASP A 193 1.37 -15.16 -6.69
N TYR A 194 1.50 -14.06 -5.95
CA TYR A 194 0.90 -13.90 -4.61
C TYR A 194 -0.53 -13.35 -4.65
N PHE A 195 -0.92 -12.65 -5.73
CA PHE A 195 -2.26 -12.07 -5.81
C PHE A 195 -3.34 -13.12 -6.08
N GLN A 196 -3.07 -14.08 -6.97
CA GLN A 196 -4.05 -15.10 -7.36
C GLN A 196 -4.47 -16.01 -6.18
N PRO A 197 -3.53 -16.59 -5.38
CA PRO A 197 -3.88 -17.36 -4.21
C PRO A 197 -4.64 -16.57 -3.14
N ALA A 198 -4.45 -15.24 -3.07
CA ALA A 198 -5.19 -14.36 -2.19
C ALA A 198 -6.59 -14.00 -2.73
N GLY A 199 -6.97 -14.42 -3.95
CA GLY A 199 -8.31 -14.25 -4.52
C GLY A 199 -8.50 -13.06 -5.45
N TYR A 200 -7.43 -12.33 -5.79
CA TYR A 200 -7.51 -11.14 -6.64
C TYR A 200 -7.56 -11.48 -8.14
N LYS A 201 -8.23 -10.58 -8.89
CA LYS A 201 -7.94 -10.37 -10.31
C LYS A 201 -6.98 -9.19 -10.41
N VAL A 202 -5.84 -9.35 -11.06
CA VAL A 202 -4.76 -8.36 -11.08
C VAL A 202 -4.29 -8.07 -12.48
N ASP A 203 -4.06 -6.78 -12.78
CA ASP A 203 -3.50 -6.28 -14.02
C ASP A 203 -2.29 -5.37 -13.71
N ILE A 204 -1.29 -5.36 -14.59
CA ILE A 204 -0.23 -4.36 -14.58
C ILE A 204 -0.72 -3.16 -15.37
N VAL A 205 -0.96 -2.04 -14.68
CA VAL A 205 -1.57 -0.84 -15.26
C VAL A 205 -0.54 0.22 -15.66
N GLY A 206 0.73 0.06 -15.28
CA GLY A 206 1.78 1.00 -15.65
C GLY A 206 3.16 0.62 -15.14
N HIS A 207 4.13 1.40 -15.58
CA HIS A 207 5.53 1.29 -15.16
C HIS A 207 6.11 2.67 -14.86
N TRP A 208 7.09 2.73 -13.96
CA TRP A 208 7.84 3.94 -13.66
C TRP A 208 9.34 3.69 -13.82
N MET A 209 10.01 4.54 -14.63
CA MET A 209 11.45 4.48 -14.93
C MET A 209 11.93 3.11 -15.45
N GLY A 210 11.05 2.22 -15.92
CA GLY A 210 11.40 0.88 -16.36
C GLY A 210 11.84 -0.09 -15.25
N LEU A 211 11.68 0.30 -14.00
CA LEU A 211 12.10 -0.44 -12.80
C LEU A 211 10.90 -0.81 -11.92
N LEU A 212 9.93 0.08 -11.80
CA LEU A 212 8.75 -0.15 -10.97
C LEU A 212 7.56 -0.56 -11.83
N SER A 213 6.70 -1.40 -11.28
CA SER A 213 5.41 -1.76 -11.86
C SER A 213 4.28 -1.35 -10.93
N PHE A 214 3.15 -1.00 -11.53
CA PHE A 214 1.89 -0.71 -10.83
C PHE A 214 0.94 -1.89 -11.08
N TRP A 215 0.56 -2.59 -10.01
CA TRP A 215 -0.41 -3.68 -10.03
C TRP A 215 -1.73 -3.18 -9.46
N LEU A 216 -2.78 -3.23 -10.28
CA LEU A 216 -4.14 -2.93 -9.85
C LEU A 216 -4.89 -4.25 -9.69
N ALA A 217 -5.19 -4.60 -8.45
CA ALA A 217 -5.78 -5.87 -8.08
C ALA A 217 -7.19 -5.64 -7.51
N TYR A 218 -8.20 -6.35 -8.05
CA TYR A 218 -9.59 -6.21 -7.68
C TYR A 218 -10.08 -7.39 -6.86
N LYS A 219 -10.82 -7.10 -5.78
CA LYS A 219 -11.67 -8.08 -5.12
C LYS A 219 -12.95 -8.25 -5.94
N PRO A 220 -13.26 -9.44 -6.48
CA PRO A 220 -14.47 -9.64 -7.26
C PRO A 220 -15.74 -9.22 -6.52
N LYS A 221 -16.71 -8.65 -7.24
CA LYS A 221 -18.04 -8.45 -6.68
C LYS A 221 -18.68 -9.80 -6.40
N ILE A 222 -19.34 -9.94 -5.27
CA ILE A 222 -20.17 -11.12 -5.01
C ILE A 222 -21.34 -11.03 -6.01
N ASN A 223 -21.35 -11.89 -7.03
CA ASN A 223 -22.53 -12.05 -7.86
C ASN A 223 -23.61 -12.70 -6.97
N THR A 224 -24.47 -11.89 -6.36
CA THR A 224 -25.76 -12.36 -5.91
C THR A 224 -26.57 -12.67 -7.18
N GLY A 225 -26.24 -13.79 -7.84
CA GLY A 225 -26.98 -14.30 -8.96
C GLY A 225 -28.42 -14.49 -8.51
N GLY A 226 -29.32 -13.74 -9.15
CA GLY A 226 -30.75 -13.96 -9.00
C GLY A 226 -31.05 -15.39 -9.41
N GLN A 227 -31.51 -16.18 -8.48
CA GLN A 227 -32.35 -17.32 -8.81
C GLN A 227 -33.68 -16.69 -9.24
N ASN A 228 -33.90 -16.62 -10.55
CA ASN A 228 -35.25 -16.58 -11.14
C ASN A 228 -35.58 -17.96 -11.65
#